data_4d6ac06e6edb1a44064b7a3a45045401
#
_entry.id   4d6ac06e6edb1a44064b7a3a45045401
#
_cell.length_a   1.000
_cell.length_b   1.000
_cell.length_c   1.000
_cell.angle_alpha   90.00
_cell.angle_beta   90.00
_cell.angle_gamma   90.00
#
_symmetry.space_group_name_H-M   'P 1'
#
loop_
_entity.id
_entity.type
_entity.pdbx_description
1 polymer ?
#
loop_
_entity_poly.entity_id
_entity_poly.type
_entity_poly.pdbx_seq_one_letter_code
_entity_poly.pdbx_strand_id
1 'polypeptide(L)'
;RDSSTASFAGLVVPQYLTQLAAELARAGRPFANLCTNMPLPSDGMTINISRVTTGSTAAAQATENSAVSEQDLDDTLLTVDIRTIAGQQDVSRQALERGSGIDALIMADLQSAIATTLDLGLLSGDGTSGTLLGLMNISGTNAVTYTDASPTVAEFYPKLMDAIQQVNSNRFAGPDLIIMHPRRA
;
A
#
# COMPACT_ATOMS: atom_id res chain seq x y z
N ARG A 1 -37.78 -17.90 46.36
CA ARG A 1 -36.76 -18.47 45.43
C ARG A 1 -35.59 -17.54 45.45
N ASP A 2 -34.52 -17.96 46.08
CA ASP A 2 -33.29 -17.19 46.13
C ASP A 2 -32.64 -17.20 44.73
N SER A 3 -32.51 -16.06 44.14
CA SER A 3 -31.71 -15.90 42.92
C SER A 3 -30.23 -15.99 43.27
N SER A 4 -29.53 -16.96 42.66
CA SER A 4 -28.11 -17.18 42.91
C SER A 4 -27.24 -16.20 42.09
N THR A 5 -25.99 -15.99 42.49
CA THR A 5 -24.99 -15.22 41.73
C THR A 5 -24.83 -15.73 40.31
N ALA A 6 -25.14 -17.00 40.03
CA ALA A 6 -25.15 -17.54 38.65
C ALA A 6 -26.28 -16.99 37.80
N SER A 7 -27.42 -16.56 38.39
CA SER A 7 -28.54 -15.95 37.69
C SER A 7 -28.26 -14.49 37.29
N PHE A 8 -27.27 -13.85 37.92
CA PHE A 8 -26.86 -12.49 37.71
C PHE A 8 -25.39 -12.37 37.25
N ALA A 9 -24.84 -13.44 36.66
CA ALA A 9 -23.45 -13.49 36.24
C ALA A 9 -23.04 -12.32 35.35
N GLY A 10 -23.97 -11.79 34.53
CA GLY A 10 -23.72 -10.62 33.72
C GLY A 10 -23.75 -9.28 34.48
N LEU A 11 -24.31 -9.24 35.68
CA LEU A 11 -24.38 -8.03 36.53
C LEU A 11 -23.25 -7.96 37.57
N VAL A 12 -22.59 -9.08 37.83
CA VAL A 12 -21.54 -9.23 38.87
C VAL A 12 -20.14 -9.09 38.27
N VAL A 13 -20.02 -8.79 36.98
CA VAL A 13 -18.73 -8.51 36.37
C VAL A 13 -18.18 -7.22 36.96
N PRO A 14 -17.04 -7.27 37.67
CA PRO A 14 -16.45 -6.08 38.28
C PRO A 14 -16.16 -5.02 37.21
N GLN A 15 -16.57 -3.76 37.42
CA GLN A 15 -16.41 -2.66 36.48
C GLN A 15 -14.96 -2.40 36.08
N TYR A 16 -13.96 -2.86 36.82
CA TYR A 16 -12.56 -2.72 36.45
C TYR A 16 -12.14 -3.59 35.24
N LEU A 17 -12.90 -4.61 34.89
CA LEU A 17 -12.66 -5.43 33.69
C LEU A 17 -13.16 -4.76 32.42
N THR A 18 -14.01 -3.74 32.51
CA THR A 18 -14.51 -3.01 31.34
C THR A 18 -13.50 -2.03 30.76
N GLN A 19 -12.41 -1.73 31.48
CA GLN A 19 -11.31 -0.91 31.00
C GLN A 19 -10.21 -1.68 30.27
N LEU A 20 -10.27 -3.02 30.30
CA LEU A 20 -9.33 -3.92 29.64
C LEU A 20 -9.91 -4.42 28.29
N ALA A 21 -10.29 -3.49 27.41
CA ALA A 21 -10.59 -3.85 26.03
C ALA A 21 -9.27 -4.19 25.33
N ALA A 22 -9.14 -5.44 24.88
CA ALA A 22 -8.03 -5.83 24.00
C ALA A 22 -8.33 -5.30 22.60
N GLU A 23 -7.50 -4.40 22.13
CA GLU A 23 -7.57 -3.91 20.75
C GLU A 23 -7.27 -5.04 19.77
N LEU A 24 -8.00 -5.07 18.66
CA LEU A 24 -7.70 -5.99 17.57
C LEU A 24 -6.40 -5.55 16.89
N ALA A 25 -5.36 -6.40 16.95
CA ALA A 25 -4.10 -6.13 16.26
C ALA A 25 -4.32 -6.18 14.75
N ARG A 26 -4.10 -5.06 14.07
CA ARG A 26 -4.13 -4.96 12.61
C ARG A 26 -2.74 -4.59 12.09
N ALA A 27 -2.42 -5.02 10.88
CA ALA A 27 -1.26 -4.51 10.18
C ALA A 27 -1.48 -3.01 9.93
N GLY A 28 -0.52 -2.17 10.29
CA GLY A 28 -0.58 -0.74 9.96
C GLY A 28 -0.43 -0.50 8.46
N ARG A 29 0.04 0.67 8.08
CA ARG A 29 0.34 1.04 6.69
C ARG A 29 1.85 1.24 6.45
N PRO A 30 2.68 0.22 6.63
CA PRO A 30 4.13 0.37 6.52
C PRO A 30 4.56 0.76 5.10
N PHE A 31 3.91 0.23 4.06
CA PHE A 31 4.23 0.54 2.67
C PHE A 31 3.79 1.96 2.29
N ALA A 32 2.57 2.35 2.63
CA ALA A 32 2.06 3.69 2.33
C ALA A 32 2.92 4.81 2.97
N ASN A 33 3.49 4.56 4.15
CA ASN A 33 4.37 5.52 4.83
C ASN A 33 5.73 5.70 4.14
N LEU A 34 6.16 4.74 3.32
CA LEU A 34 7.40 4.80 2.54
C LEU A 34 7.21 5.47 1.18
N CYS A 35 5.96 5.60 0.73
CA CYS A 35 5.64 6.28 -0.53
C CYS A 35 5.74 7.80 -0.37
N THR A 36 6.13 8.48 -1.44
CA THR A 36 6.10 9.95 -1.49
C THR A 36 4.65 10.43 -1.44
N ASN A 37 4.36 11.27 -0.46
CA ASN A 37 3.03 11.86 -0.30
C ASN A 37 2.93 13.18 -1.08
N MET A 38 1.94 13.28 -1.95
CA MET A 38 1.64 14.50 -2.69
C MET A 38 0.22 14.97 -2.34
N PRO A 39 0.01 16.27 -2.10
CA PRO A 39 -1.31 16.79 -1.83
C PRO A 39 -2.21 16.62 -3.07
N LEU A 40 -3.46 16.23 -2.84
CA LEU A 40 -4.47 16.20 -3.90
C LEU A 40 -4.86 17.62 -4.32
N PRO A 41 -5.18 17.84 -5.60
CA PRO A 41 -5.78 19.10 -6.04
C PRO A 41 -7.12 19.34 -5.36
N SER A 42 -7.50 20.59 -5.19
CA SER A 42 -8.76 20.98 -4.54
C SER A 42 -9.99 20.57 -5.35
N ASP A 43 -9.84 20.42 -6.65
CA ASP A 43 -10.92 20.12 -7.59
C ASP A 43 -10.50 19.02 -8.56
N GLY A 44 -11.47 18.19 -8.97
CA GLY A 44 -11.27 17.12 -9.94
C GLY A 44 -11.22 15.73 -9.31
N MET A 45 -11.49 14.72 -10.14
CA MET A 45 -11.51 13.29 -9.78
C MET A 45 -10.32 12.52 -10.38
N THR A 46 -9.45 13.21 -11.09
CA THR A 46 -8.30 12.63 -11.78
C THR A 46 -7.07 13.51 -11.63
N ILE A 47 -5.92 12.88 -11.55
CA ILE A 47 -4.62 13.54 -11.59
C ILE A 47 -3.94 13.17 -12.91
N ASN A 48 -3.51 14.17 -13.66
CA ASN A 48 -2.80 13.98 -14.89
C ASN A 48 -1.30 14.24 -14.68
N ILE A 49 -0.50 13.24 -15.00
CA ILE A 49 0.97 13.28 -14.85
C ILE A 49 1.57 13.09 -16.24
N SER A 50 2.36 14.07 -16.72
CA SER A 50 3.12 13.93 -17.95
C SER A 50 4.31 12.99 -17.70
N ARG A 51 4.47 11.99 -18.56
CA ARG A 51 5.59 11.06 -18.56
C ARG A 51 6.33 11.14 -19.88
N VAL A 52 7.59 11.56 -19.83
CA VAL A 52 8.46 11.55 -20.99
C VAL A 52 8.69 10.11 -21.46
N THR A 53 8.38 9.81 -22.70
CA THR A 53 8.52 8.49 -23.33
C THR A 53 9.72 8.41 -24.24
N THR A 54 10.06 9.52 -24.91
CA THR A 54 11.20 9.59 -25.82
C THR A 54 12.09 10.76 -25.42
N GLY A 55 13.36 10.49 -25.20
CA GLY A 55 14.36 11.51 -24.87
C GLY A 55 15.08 12.04 -26.10
N SER A 56 15.79 13.14 -25.94
CA SER A 56 16.66 13.70 -26.98
C SER A 56 17.81 12.74 -27.29
N THR A 57 18.24 12.67 -28.54
CA THR A 57 19.43 11.91 -28.96
C THR A 57 20.59 12.84 -29.24
N ALA A 58 21.78 12.34 -28.93
CA ALA A 58 23.02 12.98 -29.35
C ALA A 58 23.93 11.94 -30.01
N ALA A 59 24.49 12.27 -31.13
CA ALA A 59 25.43 11.41 -31.86
C ALA A 59 26.69 12.20 -32.25
N ALA A 60 27.80 11.51 -32.36
CA ALA A 60 29.03 12.10 -32.88
C ALA A 60 28.86 12.38 -34.39
N GLN A 61 29.27 13.56 -34.82
CA GLN A 61 29.29 13.91 -36.21
C GLN A 61 30.45 13.19 -36.92
N ALA A 62 30.12 12.34 -37.87
CA ALA A 62 31.12 11.50 -38.58
C ALA A 62 31.99 12.25 -39.56
N THR A 63 31.42 13.29 -40.23
CA THR A 63 32.09 14.12 -41.22
C THR A 63 31.69 15.57 -41.04
N GLU A 64 32.59 16.46 -41.35
CA GLU A 64 32.34 17.91 -41.36
C GLU A 64 31.16 18.24 -42.26
N ASN A 65 30.26 19.08 -41.77
CA ASN A 65 29.03 19.49 -42.47
C ASN A 65 27.96 18.38 -42.71
N SER A 66 28.03 17.23 -42.01
CA SER A 66 26.94 16.24 -42.02
C SER A 66 25.78 16.68 -41.12
N ALA A 67 24.57 16.17 -41.40
CA ALA A 67 23.40 16.44 -40.60
C ALA A 67 23.62 16.00 -39.15
N VAL A 68 23.21 16.82 -38.21
CA VAL A 68 23.23 16.51 -36.78
C VAL A 68 22.04 15.59 -36.42
N SER A 69 22.23 14.69 -35.48
CA SER A 69 21.13 13.85 -34.97
C SER A 69 20.07 14.73 -34.32
N GLU A 70 18.84 14.61 -34.81
CA GLU A 70 17.67 15.32 -34.30
C GLU A 70 16.64 14.29 -33.83
N GLN A 71 16.09 14.49 -32.67
CA GLN A 71 14.96 13.73 -32.17
C GLN A 71 14.14 14.59 -31.22
N ASP A 72 12.85 14.66 -31.49
CA ASP A 72 11.91 15.39 -30.66
C ASP A 72 11.67 14.65 -29.34
N LEU A 73 11.53 15.42 -28.26
CA LEU A 73 11.10 14.94 -26.98
C LEU A 73 9.60 14.65 -27.07
N ASP A 74 9.21 13.42 -26.73
CA ASP A 74 7.80 13.02 -26.74
C ASP A 74 7.36 12.64 -25.33
N ASP A 75 6.10 12.93 -25.00
CA ASP A 75 5.51 12.63 -23.71
C ASP A 75 4.16 11.94 -23.84
N THR A 76 3.78 11.21 -22.79
CA THR A 76 2.48 10.57 -22.67
C THR A 76 1.82 11.02 -21.39
N LEU A 77 0.53 11.35 -21.46
CA LEU A 77 -0.27 11.71 -20.31
C LEU A 77 -0.70 10.46 -19.56
N LEU A 78 -0.25 10.32 -18.32
CA LEU A 78 -0.73 9.30 -17.39
C LEU A 78 -1.87 9.90 -16.57
N THR A 79 -3.06 9.35 -16.72
CA THR A 79 -4.24 9.75 -15.93
C THR A 79 -4.43 8.78 -14.78
N VAL A 80 -4.45 9.29 -13.56
CA VAL A 80 -4.67 8.53 -12.33
C VAL A 80 -5.99 8.96 -11.70
N ASP A 81 -6.92 8.02 -11.55
CA ASP A 81 -8.20 8.27 -10.90
C ASP A 81 -8.05 8.34 -9.39
N ILE A 82 -8.72 9.32 -8.78
CA ILE A 82 -8.81 9.41 -7.32
C ILE A 82 -9.83 8.38 -6.84
N ARG A 83 -9.41 7.52 -5.90
CA ARG A 83 -10.26 6.50 -5.29
C ARG A 83 -10.52 6.84 -3.83
N THR A 84 -11.70 6.51 -3.35
CA THR A 84 -12.13 6.78 -1.97
C THR A 84 -12.18 5.47 -1.20
N ILE A 85 -11.51 5.44 -0.03
CA ILE A 85 -11.62 4.36 0.93
C ILE A 85 -12.50 4.87 2.05
N ALA A 86 -13.62 4.20 2.31
CA ALA A 86 -14.56 4.55 3.36
C ALA A 86 -14.91 3.32 4.20
N GLY A 87 -15.20 3.55 5.47
CA GLY A 87 -15.69 2.53 6.38
C GLY A 87 -16.81 3.10 7.25
N GLN A 88 -17.76 2.25 7.61
CA GLN A 88 -18.87 2.59 8.49
C GLN A 88 -19.06 1.49 9.51
N GLN A 89 -19.39 1.88 10.73
CA GLN A 89 -19.80 0.96 11.78
C GLN A 89 -21.01 1.52 12.53
N ASP A 90 -22.07 0.72 12.59
CA ASP A 90 -23.28 1.08 13.31
C ASP A 90 -23.19 0.57 14.75
N VAL A 91 -23.47 1.44 15.70
CA VAL A 91 -23.45 1.14 17.13
C VAL A 91 -24.78 1.54 17.77
N SER A 92 -25.32 0.67 18.59
CA SER A 92 -26.55 1.01 19.30
C SER A 92 -26.30 2.11 20.33
N ARG A 93 -27.24 3.04 20.46
CA ARG A 93 -27.17 4.12 21.46
C ARG A 93 -27.02 3.60 22.87
N GLN A 94 -27.67 2.47 23.18
CA GLN A 94 -27.58 1.84 24.50
C GLN A 94 -26.16 1.30 24.78
N ALA A 95 -25.43 0.82 23.77
CA ALA A 95 -24.05 0.39 23.93
C ALA A 95 -23.14 1.58 24.21
N LEU A 96 -23.34 2.70 23.51
CA LEU A 96 -22.60 3.95 23.73
C LEU A 96 -22.83 4.53 25.14
N GLU A 97 -24.08 4.53 25.63
CA GLU A 97 -24.43 5.08 26.94
C GLU A 97 -23.95 4.21 28.10
N ARG A 98 -23.84 2.87 27.92
CA ARG A 98 -23.44 1.92 28.95
C ARG A 98 -21.98 1.53 28.94
N GLY A 99 -21.31 1.67 27.81
CA GLY A 99 -19.92 1.29 27.64
C GLY A 99 -18.99 2.49 27.78
N SER A 100 -18.03 2.40 28.67
CA SER A 100 -16.98 3.41 28.80
C SER A 100 -15.93 3.22 27.70
N GLY A 101 -15.74 4.23 26.85
CA GLY A 101 -14.65 4.25 25.85
C GLY A 101 -14.91 3.44 24.57
N ILE A 102 -16.14 3.01 24.31
CA ILE A 102 -16.50 2.29 23.07
C ILE A 102 -16.24 3.15 21.83
N ASP A 103 -16.54 4.43 21.85
CA ASP A 103 -16.31 5.36 20.75
C ASP A 103 -14.85 5.38 20.32
N ALA A 104 -13.95 5.52 21.30
CA ALA A 104 -12.51 5.60 21.03
C ALA A 104 -12.00 4.29 20.43
N LEU A 105 -12.47 3.16 20.95
CA LEU A 105 -12.12 1.83 20.44
C LEU A 105 -12.60 1.63 19.00
N ILE A 106 -13.83 2.01 18.70
CA ILE A 106 -14.41 1.89 17.36
C ILE A 106 -13.66 2.79 16.37
N MET A 107 -13.38 4.03 16.76
CA MET A 107 -12.63 4.97 15.90
C MET A 107 -11.21 4.47 15.63
N ALA A 108 -10.52 3.92 16.63
CA ALA A 108 -9.19 3.35 16.48
C ALA A 108 -9.22 2.12 15.55
N ASP A 109 -10.19 1.22 15.71
CA ASP A 109 -10.32 0.04 14.83
C ASP A 109 -10.67 0.44 13.39
N LEU A 110 -11.55 1.41 13.19
CA LEU A 110 -11.93 1.91 11.87
C LEU A 110 -10.73 2.58 11.16
N GLN A 111 -9.95 3.40 11.87
CA GLN A 111 -8.72 3.99 11.33
C GLN A 111 -7.70 2.92 10.95
N SER A 112 -7.54 1.90 11.78
CA SER A 112 -6.64 0.78 11.50
C SER A 112 -7.10 -0.05 10.31
N ALA A 113 -8.42 -0.23 10.14
CA ALA A 113 -9.00 -0.90 8.98
C ALA A 113 -8.75 -0.14 7.69
N ILE A 114 -8.95 1.19 7.69
CA ILE A 114 -8.67 2.05 6.53
C ILE A 114 -7.18 2.00 6.19
N ALA A 115 -6.29 2.08 7.18
CA ALA A 115 -4.85 2.01 6.99
C ALA A 115 -4.42 0.68 6.35
N THR A 116 -4.94 -0.45 6.82
CA THR A 116 -4.66 -1.77 6.26
C THR A 116 -5.19 -1.91 4.83
N THR A 117 -6.39 -1.42 4.57
CA THR A 117 -7.01 -1.46 3.23
C THR A 117 -6.22 -0.61 2.24
N LEU A 118 -5.74 0.56 2.66
CA LEU A 118 -4.89 1.42 1.83
C LEU A 118 -3.58 0.70 1.46
N ASP A 119 -2.91 0.11 2.44
CA ASP A 119 -1.63 -0.58 2.22
C ASP A 119 -1.76 -1.77 1.28
N LEU A 120 -2.79 -2.60 1.48
CA LEU A 120 -3.11 -3.72 0.59
C LEU A 120 -3.49 -3.25 -0.81
N GLY A 121 -4.26 -2.16 -0.92
CA GLY A 121 -4.62 -1.56 -2.21
C GLY A 121 -3.39 -1.09 -2.98
N LEU A 122 -2.44 -0.43 -2.33
CA LEU A 122 -1.21 0.04 -2.94
C LEU A 122 -0.28 -1.11 -3.36
N LEU A 123 -0.26 -2.22 -2.63
CA LEU A 123 0.58 -3.38 -2.97
C LEU A 123 -0.05 -4.26 -4.05
N SER A 124 -1.29 -4.69 -3.87
CA SER A 124 -1.91 -5.78 -4.64
C SER A 124 -3.28 -5.45 -5.23
N GLY A 125 -3.72 -4.21 -5.18
CA GLY A 125 -5.00 -3.81 -5.80
C GLY A 125 -5.04 -4.12 -7.29
N ASP A 126 -6.19 -4.51 -7.80
CA ASP A 126 -6.41 -4.90 -9.21
C ASP A 126 -6.78 -3.73 -10.13
N GLY A 127 -7.05 -2.55 -9.57
CA GLY A 127 -7.48 -1.37 -10.32
C GLY A 127 -8.93 -1.42 -10.83
N THR A 128 -9.69 -2.46 -10.46
CA THR A 128 -11.09 -2.64 -10.86
C THR A 128 -12.04 -2.33 -9.71
N SER A 129 -13.33 -2.15 -9.99
CA SER A 129 -14.39 -1.99 -8.98
C SER A 129 -14.10 -0.91 -7.92
N GLY A 130 -13.39 0.15 -8.28
CA GLY A 130 -13.06 1.24 -7.36
C GLY A 130 -11.79 1.02 -6.53
N THR A 131 -11.09 -0.10 -6.69
CA THR A 131 -9.80 -0.35 -6.05
C THR A 131 -8.66 0.41 -6.72
N LEU A 132 -7.58 0.63 -5.98
CA LEU A 132 -6.34 1.18 -6.54
C LEU A 132 -5.63 0.12 -7.40
N LEU A 133 -4.86 0.55 -8.39
CA LEU A 133 -3.94 -0.34 -9.11
C LEU A 133 -2.66 -0.47 -8.28
N GLY A 134 -2.47 -1.65 -7.70
CA GLY A 134 -1.34 -1.95 -6.83
C GLY A 134 -0.04 -2.18 -7.60
N LEU A 135 1.08 -1.95 -6.92
CA LEU A 135 2.42 -2.07 -7.49
C LEU A 135 2.68 -3.44 -8.15
N MET A 136 2.14 -4.52 -7.59
CA MET A 136 2.32 -5.88 -8.12
C MET A 136 1.53 -6.14 -9.41
N ASN A 137 0.52 -5.33 -9.71
CA ASN A 137 -0.35 -5.49 -10.88
C ASN A 137 -0.05 -4.47 -12.00
N ILE A 138 0.94 -3.60 -11.80
CA ILE A 138 1.37 -2.66 -12.84
C ILE A 138 2.08 -3.44 -13.95
N SER A 139 1.64 -3.24 -15.19
CA SER A 139 2.29 -3.83 -16.36
C SER A 139 3.66 -3.19 -16.63
N GLY A 140 4.60 -3.98 -17.13
CA GLY A 140 5.96 -3.50 -17.46
C GLY A 140 6.92 -3.47 -16.26
N THR A 141 6.53 -4.04 -15.13
CA THR A 141 7.45 -4.28 -14.01
C THR A 141 8.35 -5.49 -14.30
N ASN A 142 9.62 -5.40 -13.88
CA ASN A 142 10.53 -6.53 -13.99
C ASN A 142 10.18 -7.59 -12.94
N ALA A 143 9.88 -8.80 -13.41
CA ALA A 143 9.59 -9.93 -12.53
C ALA A 143 10.74 -10.93 -12.57
N VAL A 144 11.38 -11.16 -11.44
CA VAL A 144 12.33 -12.26 -11.28
C VAL A 144 11.55 -13.49 -10.86
N THR A 145 11.35 -14.43 -11.81
CA THR A 145 10.61 -15.66 -11.53
C THR A 145 11.44 -16.64 -10.73
N TYR A 146 10.81 -17.24 -9.75
CA TYR A 146 11.37 -18.32 -8.95
C TYR A 146 10.36 -19.47 -8.92
N THR A 147 10.71 -20.59 -9.52
CA THR A 147 9.79 -21.73 -9.77
C THR A 147 10.03 -22.93 -8.87
N ASP A 148 10.95 -22.84 -7.91
CA ASP A 148 11.20 -23.96 -7.00
C ASP A 148 10.06 -24.10 -5.97
N ALA A 149 9.55 -25.32 -5.82
CA ALA A 149 8.49 -25.65 -4.87
C ALA A 149 8.97 -25.62 -3.40
N SER A 150 10.27 -25.76 -3.16
CA SER A 150 10.87 -25.81 -1.82
C SER A 150 12.10 -24.90 -1.71
N PRO A 151 11.92 -23.58 -1.82
CA PRO A 151 13.01 -22.62 -1.89
C PRO A 151 13.88 -22.64 -0.63
N THR A 152 15.18 -22.70 -0.83
CA THR A 152 16.16 -22.54 0.24
C THR A 152 16.64 -21.09 0.35
N VAL A 153 17.19 -20.73 1.51
CA VAL A 153 17.77 -19.39 1.72
C VAL A 153 18.92 -19.14 0.74
N ALA A 154 19.73 -20.15 0.46
CA ALA A 154 20.86 -20.03 -0.47
C ALA A 154 20.42 -19.70 -1.91
N GLU A 155 19.26 -20.15 -2.34
CA GLU A 155 18.71 -19.89 -3.67
C GLU A 155 17.99 -18.53 -3.74
N PHE A 156 17.54 -18.00 -2.61
CA PHE A 156 16.90 -16.70 -2.54
C PHE A 156 17.88 -15.55 -2.82
N TYR A 157 19.11 -15.63 -2.28
CA TYR A 157 20.09 -14.56 -2.45
C TYR A 157 20.47 -14.27 -3.91
N PRO A 158 20.76 -15.24 -4.78
CA PRO A 158 20.98 -14.97 -6.19
C PRO A 158 19.82 -14.24 -6.87
N LYS A 159 18.58 -14.62 -6.56
CA LYS A 159 17.38 -13.96 -7.11
C LYS A 159 17.22 -12.52 -6.63
N LEU A 160 17.57 -12.25 -5.40
CA LEU A 160 17.61 -10.89 -4.88
C LEU A 160 18.67 -10.05 -5.60
N MET A 161 19.85 -10.62 -5.85
CA MET A 161 20.90 -9.94 -6.61
C MET A 161 20.50 -9.71 -8.06
N ASP A 162 19.81 -10.66 -8.71
CA ASP A 162 19.24 -10.49 -10.04
C ASP A 162 18.24 -9.33 -10.08
N ALA A 163 17.38 -9.22 -9.06
CA ALA A 163 16.44 -8.11 -8.95
C ALA A 163 17.15 -6.75 -8.81
N ILE A 164 18.15 -6.67 -7.95
CA ILE A 164 18.98 -5.47 -7.77
C ILE A 164 19.67 -5.10 -9.08
N GLN A 165 20.24 -6.09 -9.77
CA GLN A 165 20.92 -5.87 -11.07
C GLN A 165 19.93 -5.35 -12.12
N GLN A 166 18.71 -5.89 -12.19
CA GLN A 166 17.68 -5.43 -13.13
C GLN A 166 17.30 -3.97 -12.88
N VAL A 167 17.14 -3.56 -11.61
CA VAL A 167 16.86 -2.16 -11.27
C VAL A 167 18.03 -1.28 -11.70
N ASN A 168 19.28 -1.66 -11.38
CA ASN A 168 20.47 -0.91 -11.76
C ASN A 168 20.60 -0.75 -13.28
N SER A 169 20.37 -1.83 -14.03
CA SER A 169 20.53 -1.82 -15.49
C SER A 169 19.47 -0.97 -16.17
N ASN A 170 18.26 -0.95 -15.66
CA ASN A 170 17.13 -0.26 -16.29
C ASN A 170 16.98 1.20 -15.85
N ARG A 171 17.45 1.55 -14.67
CA ARG A 171 17.30 2.90 -14.11
C ARG A 171 18.61 3.63 -13.88
N PHE A 172 19.74 2.96 -14.05
CA PHE A 172 21.09 3.49 -13.75
C PHE A 172 21.22 4.01 -12.31
N ALA A 173 20.41 3.47 -11.40
CA ALA A 173 20.41 3.79 -9.97
C ALA A 173 20.10 2.54 -9.17
N GLY A 174 20.72 2.40 -8.00
CA GLY A 174 20.45 1.28 -7.08
C GLY A 174 19.06 1.36 -6.49
N PRO A 175 18.48 0.23 -6.02
CA PRO A 175 17.27 0.25 -5.26
C PRO A 175 17.50 0.86 -3.86
N ASP A 176 16.60 1.72 -3.43
CA ASP A 176 16.66 2.37 -2.12
C ASP A 176 15.96 1.54 -1.04
N LEU A 177 15.04 0.66 -1.45
CA LEU A 177 14.16 -0.05 -0.54
C LEU A 177 13.88 -1.47 -1.01
N ILE A 178 13.88 -2.41 -0.07
CA ILE A 178 13.43 -3.79 -0.27
C ILE A 178 12.26 -4.05 0.66
N ILE A 179 11.12 -4.44 0.10
CA ILE A 179 9.91 -4.76 0.85
C ILE A 179 9.67 -6.26 0.78
N MET A 180 9.59 -6.89 1.92
CA MET A 180 9.33 -8.32 2.00
C MET A 180 8.48 -8.68 3.22
N HIS A 181 7.84 -9.82 3.17
CA HIS A 181 7.08 -10.33 4.32
C HIS A 181 8.05 -10.75 5.46
N PRO A 182 7.73 -10.49 6.75
CA PRO A 182 8.61 -10.81 7.89
C PRO A 182 9.12 -12.25 7.95
N ARG A 183 8.42 -13.20 7.33
CA ARG A 183 8.90 -14.59 7.21
C ARG A 183 10.11 -14.76 6.31
N ARG A 184 10.44 -13.75 5.49
CA ARG A 184 11.51 -13.78 4.51
C ARG A 184 12.67 -12.84 4.84
N ALA A 185 12.48 -12.05 5.91
CA ALA A 185 13.49 -11.14 6.43
C ALA A 185 14.52 -11.86 7.31
#